data_e671b7140577fed96f7d693cfc385232
#
_entry.id   e671b7140577fed96f7d693cfc385232
#
_cell.length_a   1.000
_cell.length_b   1.000
_cell.length_c   1.000
_cell.angle_alpha   90.00
_cell.angle_beta   90.00
_cell.angle_gamma   90.00
#
_symmetry.space_group_name_H-M   'P 1'
#
loop_
_entity.id
_entity.type
_entity.pdbx_description
1 polymer ?
#
loop_
_entity_poly.entity_id
_entity_poly.type
_entity_poly.pdbx_seq_one_letter_code
_entity_poly.pdbx_strand_id
1 'polypeptide(L)'
;MPQPYDRVMSVLRLDNIGVFVSNLDAAIAFFDKLGLVLEGRQMVEGEFADACTGLTGQLCEIAMMVTPDGHSRLELCQFHRPAAAGNGADGPVNTLGVRKLMFAVTDIHDTIERLKAHGAELVGKVARYQDVYLLCYLRGPDGIIVALAEQLGDLS
;
A
#
# COMPACT_ATOMS: atom_id res chain seq x y z
N MET A 1 -13.09 34.59 12.60
CA MET A 1 -12.57 33.32 12.11
C MET A 1 -12.27 32.40 13.29
N PRO A 2 -12.86 31.21 13.36
CA PRO A 2 -12.44 30.27 14.36
C PRO A 2 -10.97 29.94 14.15
N GLN A 3 -10.21 29.94 15.23
CA GLN A 3 -8.80 29.55 15.21
C GLN A 3 -8.72 28.08 14.78
N PRO A 4 -7.66 27.67 14.06
CA PRO A 4 -7.52 26.28 13.59
C PRO A 4 -7.51 25.25 14.72
N TYR A 5 -7.42 25.70 15.98
CA TYR A 5 -7.40 24.86 17.17
C TYR A 5 -8.76 24.62 17.83
N ASP A 6 -9.82 25.32 17.36
CA ASP A 6 -11.19 25.13 17.89
C ASP A 6 -11.94 23.94 17.27
N ARG A 7 -11.29 23.21 16.38
CA ARG A 7 -11.88 22.01 15.77
C ARG A 7 -11.77 20.86 16.78
N VAL A 8 -12.91 20.35 17.22
CA VAL A 8 -12.92 19.10 17.99
C VAL A 8 -12.27 18.02 17.11
N MET A 9 -11.05 17.65 17.45
CA MET A 9 -10.29 16.67 16.68
C MET A 9 -10.61 15.27 17.19
N SER A 10 -11.45 14.53 16.48
CA SER A 10 -11.75 13.13 16.77
C SER A 10 -10.77 12.19 16.07
N VAL A 11 -10.23 12.58 14.92
CA VAL A 11 -9.24 11.81 14.17
C VAL A 11 -7.84 12.29 14.54
N LEU A 12 -6.98 11.38 14.98
CA LEU A 12 -5.58 11.70 15.31
C LEU A 12 -4.67 11.59 14.09
N ARG A 13 -4.86 10.54 13.29
CA ARG A 13 -4.02 10.25 12.12
C ARG A 13 -4.65 9.15 11.28
N LEU A 14 -4.18 8.98 10.05
CA LEU A 14 -4.40 7.75 9.30
C LEU A 14 -3.40 6.72 9.84
N ASP A 15 -3.89 5.72 10.57
CA ASP A 15 -3.03 4.77 11.29
C ASP A 15 -2.33 3.79 10.36
N ASN A 16 -3.11 3.16 9.49
CA ASN A 16 -2.59 2.26 8.47
C ASN A 16 -3.58 2.12 7.31
N ILE A 17 -3.10 1.54 6.22
CA ILE A 17 -3.93 1.11 5.10
C ILE A 17 -3.85 -0.40 5.02
N GLY A 18 -5.01 -1.07 5.06
CA GLY A 18 -5.11 -2.51 4.91
C GLY A 18 -5.04 -2.91 3.44
N VAL A 19 -4.11 -3.79 3.11
CA VAL A 19 -3.94 -4.33 1.77
C VAL A 19 -4.10 -5.84 1.85
N PHE A 20 -5.15 -6.35 1.21
CA PHE A 20 -5.51 -7.76 1.25
C PHE A 20 -4.87 -8.46 0.06
N VAL A 21 -4.05 -9.47 0.33
CA VAL A 21 -3.21 -10.14 -0.66
C VAL A 21 -3.43 -11.64 -0.64
N SER A 22 -3.16 -12.29 -1.77
CA SER A 22 -3.28 -13.74 -1.88
C SER A 22 -2.05 -14.50 -1.36
N ASN A 23 -0.90 -13.83 -1.30
CA ASN A 23 0.36 -14.42 -0.83
C ASN A 23 1.12 -13.39 0.01
N LEU A 24 1.07 -13.56 1.32
CA LEU A 24 1.66 -12.60 2.26
C LEU A 24 3.18 -12.52 2.12
N ASP A 25 3.85 -13.68 1.97
CA ASP A 25 5.31 -13.71 1.83
C ASP A 25 5.77 -12.95 0.59
N ALA A 26 5.09 -13.12 -0.54
CA ALA A 26 5.41 -12.40 -1.78
C ALA A 26 5.15 -10.89 -1.63
N ALA A 27 4.07 -10.51 -0.95
CA ALA A 27 3.75 -9.11 -0.70
C ALA A 27 4.80 -8.45 0.23
N ILE A 28 5.20 -9.13 1.29
CA ILE A 28 6.27 -8.65 2.18
C ILE A 28 7.55 -8.42 1.39
N ALA A 29 7.94 -9.38 0.56
CA ALA A 29 9.15 -9.28 -0.25
C ALA A 29 9.08 -8.09 -1.23
N PHE A 30 7.91 -7.86 -1.85
CA PHE A 30 7.70 -6.72 -2.74
C PHE A 30 7.89 -5.39 -2.01
N PHE A 31 7.21 -5.19 -0.89
CA PHE A 31 7.29 -3.93 -0.15
C PHE A 31 8.64 -3.74 0.56
N ASP A 32 9.30 -4.82 0.97
CA ASP A 32 10.68 -4.76 1.46
C ASP A 32 11.61 -4.23 0.35
N LYS A 33 11.46 -4.73 -0.86
CA LYS A 33 12.26 -4.28 -2.02
C LYS A 33 11.99 -2.83 -2.40
N LEU A 34 10.76 -2.37 -2.17
CA LEU A 34 10.41 -0.96 -2.34
C LEU A 34 11.11 -0.07 -1.28
N GLY A 35 11.37 -0.61 -0.10
CA GLY A 35 12.06 0.09 0.98
C GLY A 35 11.30 0.16 2.30
N LEU A 36 10.12 -0.48 2.40
CA LEU A 36 9.42 -0.57 3.66
C LEU A 36 10.09 -1.61 4.57
N VAL A 37 9.89 -1.46 5.86
CA VAL A 37 10.47 -2.34 6.88
C VAL A 37 9.36 -3.13 7.56
N LEU A 38 9.54 -4.45 7.67
CA LEU A 38 8.61 -5.31 8.40
C LEU A 38 8.78 -5.06 9.91
N GLU A 39 7.71 -4.57 10.56
CA GLU A 39 7.67 -4.37 12.02
C GLU A 39 7.26 -5.62 12.78
N GLY A 40 6.32 -6.38 12.24
CA GLY A 40 5.79 -7.55 12.90
C GLY A 40 4.84 -8.35 12.02
N ARG A 41 4.60 -9.57 12.43
CA ARG A 41 3.77 -10.53 11.72
C ARG A 41 3.04 -11.38 12.74
N GLN A 42 1.72 -11.59 12.56
CA GLN A 42 0.94 -12.41 13.48
C GLN A 42 -0.31 -12.98 12.84
N MET A 43 -0.79 -14.09 13.42
CA MET A 43 -2.08 -14.66 13.10
C MET A 43 -3.15 -13.96 13.92
N VAL A 44 -4.30 -13.69 13.30
CA VAL A 44 -5.46 -13.06 13.94
C VAL A 44 -6.67 -13.96 13.77
N GLU A 45 -7.24 -14.41 14.90
CA GLU A 45 -8.44 -15.25 14.93
C GLU A 45 -9.18 -15.08 16.27
N GLY A 46 -10.36 -15.67 16.39
CA GLY A 46 -11.16 -15.69 17.60
C GLY A 46 -12.29 -14.66 17.62
N GLU A 47 -12.99 -14.59 18.74
CA GLU A 47 -14.21 -13.78 18.90
C GLU A 47 -13.98 -12.30 18.63
N PHE A 48 -12.85 -11.75 19.08
CA PHE A 48 -12.51 -10.36 18.84
C PHE A 48 -12.40 -10.07 17.34
N ALA A 49 -11.68 -10.91 16.63
CA ALA A 49 -11.48 -10.75 15.18
C ALA A 49 -12.80 -10.86 14.42
N ASP A 50 -13.61 -11.87 14.75
CA ASP A 50 -14.92 -12.08 14.13
C ASP A 50 -15.86 -10.90 14.40
N ALA A 51 -15.84 -10.38 15.61
CA ALA A 51 -16.65 -9.21 15.97
C ALA A 51 -16.27 -7.97 15.17
N CYS A 52 -14.98 -7.78 14.90
CA CYS A 52 -14.49 -6.64 14.11
C CYS A 52 -14.91 -6.70 12.65
N THR A 53 -14.80 -7.87 12.03
CA THR A 53 -15.01 -8.02 10.58
C THR A 53 -16.43 -8.45 10.20
N GLY A 54 -17.18 -9.00 11.14
CA GLY A 54 -18.48 -9.61 10.86
C GLY A 54 -18.37 -10.99 10.19
N LEU A 55 -17.17 -11.52 10.02
CA LEU A 55 -16.95 -12.86 9.51
C LEU A 55 -16.99 -13.87 10.67
N THR A 56 -17.36 -15.12 10.38
CA THR A 56 -17.41 -16.18 11.37
C THR A 56 -16.25 -17.15 11.17
N GLY A 57 -15.51 -17.42 12.25
CA GLY A 57 -14.42 -18.40 12.23
C GLY A 57 -13.23 -17.94 11.39
N GLN A 58 -12.98 -16.64 11.31
CA GLN A 58 -11.89 -16.12 10.50
C GLN A 58 -10.51 -16.53 11.01
N LEU A 59 -9.60 -16.71 10.08
CA LEU A 59 -8.16 -16.82 10.31
C LEU A 59 -7.47 -15.94 9.29
N CYS A 60 -6.82 -14.91 9.76
CA CYS A 60 -6.10 -13.95 8.91
C CYS A 60 -4.67 -13.81 9.43
N GLU A 61 -3.72 -13.84 8.52
CA GLU A 61 -2.35 -13.49 8.86
C GLU A 61 -2.08 -12.05 8.45
N ILE A 62 -1.49 -11.26 9.33
CA ILE A 62 -1.16 -9.87 9.06
C ILE A 62 0.35 -9.62 9.19
N ALA A 63 0.83 -8.68 8.39
CA ALA A 63 2.20 -8.16 8.46
C ALA A 63 2.15 -6.65 8.41
N MET A 64 2.73 -5.99 9.41
CA MET A 64 2.81 -4.54 9.46
C MET A 64 4.12 -4.09 8.82
N MET A 65 4.03 -3.29 7.76
CA MET A 65 5.17 -2.71 7.07
C MET A 65 5.18 -1.20 7.30
N VAL A 66 6.33 -0.64 7.62
CA VAL A 66 6.47 0.79 7.92
C VAL A 66 7.43 1.45 6.92
N THR A 67 7.11 2.69 6.52
CA THR A 67 8.02 3.50 5.70
C THR A 67 9.28 3.89 6.48
N PRO A 68 10.42 4.14 5.79
CA PRO A 68 11.69 4.44 6.46
C PRO A 68 11.62 5.62 7.43
N ASP A 69 10.75 6.62 7.16
CA ASP A 69 10.56 7.77 8.04
C ASP A 69 9.69 7.45 9.28
N GLY A 70 9.09 6.25 9.34
CA GLY A 70 8.23 5.82 10.43
C GLY A 70 6.83 6.42 10.45
N HIS A 71 6.45 7.21 9.45
CA HIS A 71 5.17 7.95 9.45
C HIS A 71 4.01 7.21 8.80
N SER A 72 4.27 6.23 7.96
CA SER A 72 3.21 5.52 7.24
C SER A 72 3.34 4.02 7.37
N ARG A 73 2.19 3.35 7.47
CA ARG A 73 2.12 1.90 7.63
C ARG A 73 1.14 1.28 6.66
N LEU A 74 1.52 0.11 6.16
CA LEU A 74 0.62 -0.81 5.49
C LEU A 74 0.41 -2.02 6.38
N GLU A 75 -0.85 -2.43 6.54
CA GLU A 75 -1.18 -3.72 7.12
C GLU A 75 -1.47 -4.68 5.99
N LEU A 76 -0.53 -5.55 5.68
CA LEU A 76 -0.71 -6.59 4.67
C LEU A 76 -1.47 -7.74 5.32
N CYS A 77 -2.54 -8.20 4.67
CA CYS A 77 -3.43 -9.21 5.24
C CYS A 77 -3.64 -10.35 4.25
N GLN A 78 -3.54 -11.57 4.72
CA GLN A 78 -3.91 -12.75 3.95
C GLN A 78 -4.95 -13.56 4.72
N PHE A 79 -6.17 -13.69 4.14
CA PHE A 79 -7.19 -14.55 4.72
C PHE A 79 -6.93 -16.01 4.39
N HIS A 80 -6.84 -16.83 5.44
CA HIS A 80 -6.79 -18.27 5.33
C HIS A 80 -8.18 -18.90 5.47
N ARG A 81 -9.06 -18.27 6.29
CA ARG A 81 -10.48 -18.61 6.45
C ARG A 81 -11.28 -17.33 6.73
N PRO A 82 -12.41 -17.08 6.06
CA PRO A 82 -12.76 -17.69 4.77
C PRO A 82 -11.73 -17.30 3.71
N ALA A 83 -11.69 -18.02 2.60
CA ALA A 83 -10.79 -17.67 1.49
C ALA A 83 -11.07 -16.24 1.01
N ALA A 84 -10.01 -15.55 0.58
CA ALA A 84 -10.13 -14.20 0.04
C ALA A 84 -11.15 -14.15 -1.10
N ALA A 85 -11.92 -13.07 -1.13
CA ALA A 85 -12.99 -12.89 -2.09
C ALA A 85 -12.67 -11.75 -3.06
N GLY A 86 -13.12 -11.94 -4.32
CA GLY A 86 -13.04 -10.91 -5.33
C GLY A 86 -11.66 -10.77 -5.98
N ASN A 87 -11.58 -9.88 -6.96
CA ASN A 87 -10.37 -9.58 -7.72
C ASN A 87 -10.42 -8.14 -8.27
N GLY A 88 -10.93 -7.20 -7.46
CA GLY A 88 -11.10 -5.82 -7.91
C GLY A 88 -9.79 -5.03 -8.02
N ALA A 89 -8.73 -5.49 -7.37
CA ALA A 89 -7.47 -4.76 -7.30
C ALA A 89 -6.76 -4.65 -8.66
N ASP A 90 -6.92 -5.63 -9.53
CA ASP A 90 -6.30 -5.68 -10.86
C ASP A 90 -7.13 -4.99 -11.96
N GLY A 91 -8.27 -4.41 -11.61
CA GLY A 91 -9.11 -3.68 -12.54
C GLY A 91 -8.42 -2.47 -13.17
N PRO A 92 -9.04 -1.85 -14.21
CA PRO A 92 -8.51 -0.63 -14.80
C PRO A 92 -8.27 0.45 -13.76
N VAL A 93 -7.31 1.36 -14.02
CA VAL A 93 -6.91 2.40 -13.05
C VAL A 93 -8.05 3.31 -12.65
N ASN A 94 -9.08 3.45 -13.47
CA ASN A 94 -10.26 4.27 -13.21
C ASN A 94 -11.41 3.51 -12.52
N THR A 95 -11.18 2.32 -12.02
CA THR A 95 -12.16 1.58 -11.22
C THR A 95 -12.41 2.30 -9.90
N LEU A 96 -13.65 2.37 -9.47
CA LEU A 96 -14.01 3.05 -8.21
C LEU A 96 -13.39 2.35 -7.00
N GLY A 97 -13.05 3.13 -5.98
CA GLY A 97 -12.50 2.69 -4.71
C GLY A 97 -11.12 3.26 -4.42
N VAL A 98 -10.48 2.78 -3.37
CA VAL A 98 -9.07 3.09 -3.09
C VAL A 98 -8.23 2.37 -4.13
N ARG A 99 -7.52 3.12 -4.99
CA ARG A 99 -6.93 2.52 -6.19
C ARG A 99 -5.42 2.47 -6.20
N LYS A 100 -4.75 3.38 -5.51
CA LYS A 100 -3.29 3.42 -5.58
C LYS A 100 -2.67 3.73 -4.23
N LEU A 101 -1.47 3.19 -4.05
CA LEU A 101 -0.55 3.58 -2.99
C LEU A 101 0.60 4.29 -3.69
N MET A 102 0.80 5.58 -3.40
CA MET A 102 1.89 6.35 -4.00
C MET A 102 3.02 6.53 -3.01
N PHE A 103 4.23 6.21 -3.43
CA PHE A 103 5.45 6.38 -2.65
C PHE A 103 6.37 7.39 -3.32
N ALA A 104 6.89 8.32 -2.53
CA ALA A 104 7.98 9.19 -2.96
C ALA A 104 9.29 8.38 -2.90
N VAL A 105 10.06 8.42 -3.99
CA VAL A 105 11.31 7.67 -4.11
C VAL A 105 12.44 8.61 -4.56
N THR A 106 13.68 8.20 -4.29
CA THR A 106 14.85 8.99 -4.67
C THR A 106 15.30 8.72 -6.10
N ASP A 107 15.06 7.51 -6.61
CA ASP A 107 15.46 7.09 -7.96
C ASP A 107 14.37 6.17 -8.52
N ILE A 108 13.52 6.72 -9.37
CA ILE A 108 12.35 5.99 -9.90
C ILE A 108 12.77 4.84 -10.81
N HIS A 109 13.80 5.03 -11.63
CA HIS A 109 14.24 4.01 -12.58
C HIS A 109 14.88 2.81 -11.85
N ASP A 110 15.73 3.08 -10.87
CA ASP A 110 16.32 2.03 -10.04
C ASP A 110 15.23 1.28 -9.26
N THR A 111 14.28 1.99 -8.69
CA THR A 111 13.16 1.39 -7.94
C THR A 111 12.33 0.47 -8.84
N ILE A 112 12.00 0.91 -10.04
CA ILE A 112 11.27 0.10 -11.02
C ILE A 112 12.03 -1.20 -11.32
N GLU A 113 13.32 -1.11 -11.59
CA GLU A 113 14.13 -2.29 -11.92
C GLU A 113 14.18 -3.29 -10.76
N ARG A 114 14.32 -2.80 -9.53
CA ARG A 114 14.27 -3.67 -8.34
C ARG A 114 12.93 -4.35 -8.18
N LEU A 115 11.83 -3.64 -8.41
CA LEU A 115 10.49 -4.17 -8.27
C LEU A 115 10.09 -5.12 -9.39
N LYS A 116 10.63 -4.96 -10.60
CA LYS A 116 10.40 -5.90 -11.71
C LYS A 116 10.82 -7.32 -11.35
N ALA A 117 11.88 -7.49 -10.59
CA ALA A 117 12.33 -8.79 -10.10
C ALA A 117 11.30 -9.45 -9.16
N HIS A 118 10.39 -8.66 -8.61
CA HIS A 118 9.28 -9.10 -7.76
C HIS A 118 7.92 -9.04 -8.46
N GLY A 119 7.91 -9.06 -9.79
CA GLY A 119 6.71 -9.18 -10.61
C GLY A 119 6.02 -7.85 -10.98
N ALA A 120 6.62 -6.70 -10.66
CA ALA A 120 6.03 -5.41 -11.01
C ALA A 120 6.03 -5.16 -12.52
N GLU A 121 4.93 -4.60 -13.02
CA GLU A 121 4.78 -4.22 -14.42
C GLU A 121 4.29 -2.78 -14.52
N LEU A 122 4.87 -2.00 -15.44
CA LEU A 122 4.38 -0.65 -15.73
C LEU A 122 2.98 -0.71 -16.35
N VAL A 123 2.07 0.12 -15.83
CA VAL A 123 0.73 0.28 -16.41
C VAL A 123 0.81 1.10 -17.71
N GLY A 124 1.52 2.20 -17.67
CA GLY A 124 1.82 3.04 -18.82
C GLY A 124 3.32 3.17 -18.96
N LYS A 125 3.81 4.38 -18.83
CA LYS A 125 5.24 4.68 -18.90
C LYS A 125 5.63 5.63 -17.77
N VAL A 126 6.93 5.79 -17.54
CA VAL A 126 7.44 6.86 -16.67
C VAL A 126 7.16 8.19 -17.36
N ALA A 127 6.34 9.01 -16.73
CA ALA A 127 5.94 10.30 -17.26
C ALA A 127 6.71 11.42 -16.55
N ARG A 128 7.12 12.42 -17.31
CA ARG A 128 7.81 13.59 -16.77
C ARG A 128 6.87 14.78 -16.79
N TYR A 129 6.69 15.40 -15.63
CA TYR A 129 5.98 16.66 -15.52
C TYR A 129 6.97 17.79 -15.35
N GLN A 130 7.21 18.54 -16.42
CA GLN A 130 8.19 19.62 -16.47
C GLN A 130 9.57 19.14 -15.93
N ASP A 131 10.28 19.99 -15.19
CA ASP A 131 11.50 19.61 -14.46
C ASP A 131 11.23 19.37 -12.96
N VAL A 132 9.99 18.98 -12.61
CA VAL A 132 9.54 18.87 -11.24
C VAL A 132 9.44 17.42 -10.79
N TYR A 133 8.76 16.57 -11.56
CA TYR A 133 8.49 15.18 -11.17
C TYR A 133 8.69 14.19 -12.30
N LEU A 134 9.12 12.99 -11.91
CA LEU A 134 8.87 11.76 -12.65
C LEU A 134 7.80 10.95 -11.90
N LEU A 135 6.88 10.38 -12.64
CA LEU A 135 5.75 9.62 -12.08
C LEU A 135 5.52 8.35 -12.90
N CYS A 136 5.18 7.26 -12.23
CA CYS A 136 4.71 6.06 -12.90
C CYS A 136 3.72 5.29 -12.04
N TYR A 137 2.92 4.44 -12.70
CA TYR A 137 2.05 3.46 -12.06
C TYR A 137 2.57 2.07 -12.39
N LEU A 138 2.66 1.23 -11.35
CA LEU A 138 3.03 -0.17 -11.45
C LEU A 138 1.90 -1.06 -10.96
N ARG A 139 1.79 -2.27 -11.50
CA ARG A 139 1.01 -3.34 -10.88
C ARG A 139 1.92 -4.07 -9.90
N GLY A 140 1.50 -4.15 -8.64
CA GLY A 140 2.17 -4.88 -7.58
C GLY A 140 1.47 -6.20 -7.23
N PRO A 141 1.56 -6.66 -5.98
CA PRO A 141 0.91 -7.90 -5.55
C PRO A 141 -0.59 -7.88 -5.87
N ASP A 142 -1.10 -8.98 -6.43
CA ASP A 142 -2.51 -9.13 -6.83
C ASP A 142 -3.01 -8.05 -7.79
N GLY A 143 -2.12 -7.38 -8.50
CA GLY A 143 -2.47 -6.35 -9.46
C GLY A 143 -2.77 -4.97 -8.86
N ILE A 144 -2.53 -4.75 -7.56
CA ILE A 144 -2.73 -3.44 -6.93
C ILE A 144 -1.84 -2.38 -7.59
N ILE A 145 -2.34 -1.15 -7.64
CA ILE A 145 -1.58 -0.06 -8.23
C ILE A 145 -0.65 0.53 -7.17
N VAL A 146 0.65 0.43 -7.44
CA VAL A 146 1.71 1.08 -6.67
C VAL A 146 2.29 2.17 -7.55
N ALA A 147 2.11 3.42 -7.15
CA ALA A 147 2.62 4.57 -7.89
C ALA A 147 3.92 5.06 -7.26
N LEU A 148 4.82 5.53 -8.09
CA LEU A 148 6.10 6.08 -7.66
C LEU A 148 6.23 7.52 -8.14
N ALA A 149 6.79 8.37 -7.29
CA ALA A 149 7.06 9.76 -7.61
C ALA A 149 8.49 10.12 -7.21
N GLU A 150 9.27 10.62 -8.16
CA GLU A 150 10.59 11.19 -7.88
C GLU A 150 10.54 12.69 -8.10
N GLN A 151 10.89 13.46 -7.09
CA GLN A 151 10.98 14.91 -7.21
C GLN A 151 12.31 15.28 -7.84
N LEU A 152 12.25 16.04 -8.94
CA LEU A 152 13.43 16.51 -9.68
C LEU A 152 13.80 17.94 -9.28
N GLY A 153 12.81 18.73 -8.90
CA GLY A 153 12.98 20.13 -8.54
C GLY A 153 11.77 20.68 -7.82
N ASP A 154 11.83 21.93 -7.45
CA ASP A 154 10.73 22.58 -6.73
C ASP A 154 9.69 23.13 -7.71
N LEU A 155 8.44 23.15 -7.25
CA LEU A 155 7.36 23.87 -7.93
C LEU A 155 7.67 25.37 -7.84
N SER A 156 7.89 26.00 -8.99
CA SER A 156 8.09 27.45 -9.08
C SER A 156 6.75 28.17 -9.21
#